data_80dc3a8bfd50d1788136c505e54ceb62
#
_entry.id   80dc3a8bfd50d1788136c505e54ceb62
#
_cell.length_a   1.000
_cell.length_b   1.000
_cell.length_c   1.000
_cell.angle_alpha   90.00
_cell.angle_beta   90.00
_cell.angle_gamma   90.00
#
_symmetry.space_group_name_H-M   'P 1'
#
loop_
_entity.id
_entity.type
_entity.pdbx_description
1 polymer ?
#
loop_
_entity_poly.entity_id
_entity_poly.type
_entity_poly.pdbx_seq_one_letter_code
_entity_poly.pdbx_strand_id
1 'polypeptide(L)'
;MTTAFPFSAIVGQDDMKQALILTAIDPGLGGVLVFGDRGTGKSTAVRALAALLPPIRQVAGCPVNSADPADIPDWAQVSEKELVERPTPVVDLPLGVTEDRVTGALDIERALTRGEKAFEPGLLARANRGYLYIDEVNLLEDHIVDLLLDVAQSGVNAVEREGLSIRHPARFVLVGSGNPEEGELRPQLLDRFGLSVEVASPTDIDQRIEVVRRRDAFESDTESFLAYWQAEDARIRDAILAARQALRDTKATDDLLRDCAQLAVALGTDGLRGELTLLKAARALAAYEGEGAVSREHLARVAPLALAHRLRRDPLDEAGTGARVARAVADVLQ
;
A
#
# COMPACT_ATOMS: atom_id res chain seq x y z
N MET A 1 0.93 21.61 8.26
CA MET A 1 1.01 20.40 7.40
C MET A 1 1.96 20.72 6.27
N THR A 2 2.97 19.89 6.03
CA THR A 2 3.86 20.08 4.87
C THR A 2 3.06 19.76 3.61
N THR A 3 3.07 20.66 2.64
CA THR A 3 2.40 20.49 1.35
C THR A 3 3.02 19.30 0.61
N ALA A 4 2.18 18.37 0.14
CA ALA A 4 2.66 17.20 -0.58
C ALA A 4 3.10 17.58 -2.01
N PHE A 5 4.14 16.92 -2.50
CA PHE A 5 4.58 17.01 -3.88
C PHE A 5 3.54 16.36 -4.80
N PRO A 6 3.21 16.90 -6.00
CA PRO A 6 2.25 16.30 -6.90
C PRO A 6 2.68 14.90 -7.35
N PHE A 7 1.76 13.94 -7.36
CA PHE A 7 2.07 12.56 -7.73
C PHE A 7 2.49 12.43 -9.21
N SER A 8 1.81 13.15 -10.09
CA SER A 8 2.13 13.19 -11.51
C SER A 8 3.48 13.87 -11.82
N ALA A 9 3.98 14.72 -10.91
CA ALA A 9 5.28 15.37 -11.05
C ALA A 9 6.47 14.46 -10.70
N ILE A 10 6.25 13.26 -10.16
CA ILE A 10 7.31 12.30 -9.84
C ILE A 10 7.91 11.78 -11.15
N VAL A 11 9.20 11.99 -11.33
CA VAL A 11 9.95 11.60 -12.54
C VAL A 11 10.28 10.11 -12.48
N GLY A 12 9.98 9.38 -13.56
CA GLY A 12 10.22 7.94 -13.62
C GLY A 12 9.44 7.16 -12.57
N GLN A 13 10.05 6.10 -12.00
CA GLN A 13 9.47 5.26 -10.95
C GLN A 13 8.10 4.67 -11.33
N ASP A 14 7.92 4.30 -12.60
CA ASP A 14 6.62 3.93 -13.15
C ASP A 14 6.05 2.68 -12.50
N ASP A 15 6.88 1.68 -12.21
CA ASP A 15 6.48 0.46 -11.50
C ASP A 15 5.99 0.77 -10.08
N MET A 16 6.68 1.68 -9.35
CA MET A 16 6.27 2.11 -8.03
C MET A 16 4.95 2.87 -8.09
N LYS A 17 4.81 3.80 -9.02
CA LYS A 17 3.57 4.56 -9.23
C LYS A 17 2.42 3.61 -9.56
N GLN A 18 2.65 2.64 -10.44
CA GLN A 18 1.66 1.63 -10.81
C GLN A 18 1.25 0.78 -9.60
N ALA A 19 2.20 0.22 -8.86
CA ALA A 19 1.91 -0.59 -7.67
C ALA A 19 1.09 0.19 -6.63
N LEU A 20 1.44 1.45 -6.39
CA LEU A 20 0.72 2.33 -5.48
C LEU A 20 -0.71 2.63 -5.97
N ILE A 21 -0.91 2.90 -7.27
CA ILE A 21 -2.22 3.11 -7.88
C ILE A 21 -3.09 1.84 -7.74
N LEU A 22 -2.53 0.67 -8.06
CA LEU A 22 -3.26 -0.60 -7.99
C LEU A 22 -3.74 -0.90 -6.56
N THR A 23 -2.92 -0.63 -5.54
CA THR A 23 -3.32 -0.80 -4.14
C THR A 23 -4.28 0.28 -3.65
N ALA A 24 -4.26 1.47 -4.25
CA ALA A 24 -5.28 2.48 -4.02
C ALA A 24 -6.64 2.07 -4.59
N ILE A 25 -6.66 1.34 -5.71
CA ILE A 25 -7.89 0.79 -6.34
C ILE A 25 -8.42 -0.40 -5.54
N ASP A 26 -7.55 -1.39 -5.26
CA ASP A 26 -7.87 -2.59 -4.48
C ASP A 26 -6.96 -2.73 -3.25
N PRO A 27 -7.34 -2.20 -2.08
CA PRO A 27 -6.61 -2.40 -0.83
C PRO A 27 -6.46 -3.89 -0.44
N GLY A 28 -7.32 -4.77 -0.96
CA GLY A 28 -7.26 -6.21 -0.75
C GLY A 28 -6.08 -6.91 -1.45
N LEU A 29 -5.24 -6.17 -2.18
CA LEU A 29 -3.96 -6.67 -2.73
C LEU A 29 -2.93 -7.03 -1.64
N GLY A 30 -3.08 -6.49 -0.42
CA GLY A 30 -2.21 -6.88 0.71
C GLY A 30 -0.95 -6.02 0.86
N GLY A 31 -0.93 -4.81 0.27
CA GLY A 31 0.13 -3.81 0.43
C GLY A 31 1.24 -3.87 -0.62
N VAL A 32 2.15 -2.91 -0.54
CA VAL A 32 3.29 -2.74 -1.45
C VAL A 32 4.58 -2.73 -0.66
N LEU A 33 5.55 -3.48 -1.13
CA LEU A 33 6.93 -3.43 -0.66
C LEU A 33 7.79 -2.68 -1.69
N VAL A 34 8.44 -1.60 -1.26
CA VAL A 34 9.27 -0.76 -2.13
C VAL A 34 10.72 -0.87 -1.70
N PHE A 35 11.48 -1.72 -2.38
CA PHE A 35 12.92 -1.83 -2.16
C PHE A 35 13.70 -0.82 -3.00
N GLY A 36 14.81 -0.33 -2.47
CA GLY A 36 15.74 0.50 -3.22
C GLY A 36 16.50 1.48 -2.34
N ASP A 37 17.42 2.21 -2.98
CA ASP A 37 18.35 3.13 -2.32
C ASP A 37 17.63 4.23 -1.53
N ARG A 38 18.33 4.78 -0.55
CA ARG A 38 17.87 5.96 0.17
C ARG A 38 17.75 7.16 -0.76
N GLY A 39 16.79 8.02 -0.51
CA GLY A 39 16.61 9.25 -1.29
C GLY A 39 15.92 9.09 -2.66
N THR A 40 15.41 7.90 -3.00
CA THR A 40 14.71 7.64 -4.27
C THR A 40 13.25 8.12 -4.29
N GLY A 41 12.79 8.83 -3.26
CA GLY A 41 11.45 9.44 -3.23
C GLY A 41 10.31 8.51 -2.81
N LYS A 42 10.59 7.35 -2.20
CA LYS A 42 9.59 6.35 -1.77
C LYS A 42 8.49 6.97 -0.89
N SER A 43 8.86 7.61 0.22
CA SER A 43 7.92 8.25 1.12
C SER A 43 7.19 9.44 0.47
N THR A 44 7.87 10.16 -0.42
CA THR A 44 7.25 11.25 -1.20
C THR A 44 6.13 10.73 -2.08
N ALA A 45 6.33 9.60 -2.78
CA ALA A 45 5.31 9.01 -3.64
C ALA A 45 4.06 8.56 -2.88
N VAL A 46 4.23 7.94 -1.70
CA VAL A 46 3.11 7.52 -0.85
C VAL A 46 2.29 8.72 -0.37
N ARG A 47 2.96 9.78 0.11
CA ARG A 47 2.29 11.01 0.55
C ARG A 47 1.62 11.75 -0.60
N ALA A 48 2.25 11.78 -1.76
CA ALA A 48 1.71 12.38 -2.97
C ALA A 48 0.44 11.67 -3.42
N LEU A 49 0.43 10.33 -3.45
CA LEU A 49 -0.77 9.56 -3.78
C LEU A 49 -1.90 9.79 -2.78
N ALA A 50 -1.59 9.77 -1.49
CA ALA A 50 -2.61 9.99 -0.47
C ALA A 50 -3.23 11.41 -0.54
N ALA A 51 -2.41 12.42 -0.87
CA ALA A 51 -2.87 13.79 -1.06
C ALA A 51 -3.69 13.98 -2.36
N LEU A 52 -3.40 13.18 -3.39
CA LEU A 52 -4.14 13.17 -4.66
C LEU A 52 -5.55 12.58 -4.49
N LEU A 53 -5.73 11.60 -3.58
CA LEU A 53 -7.02 10.96 -3.35
C LEU A 53 -8.01 11.96 -2.72
N PRO A 54 -9.33 11.80 -2.96
CA PRO A 54 -10.32 12.67 -2.35
C PRO A 54 -10.30 12.54 -0.82
N PRO A 55 -10.70 13.62 -0.11
CA PRO A 55 -10.90 13.55 1.32
C PRO A 55 -11.86 12.42 1.70
N ILE A 56 -11.63 11.79 2.83
CA ILE A 56 -12.55 10.80 3.38
C ILE A 56 -13.61 11.50 4.24
N ARG A 57 -14.86 11.12 4.06
CA ARG A 57 -15.94 11.50 4.97
C ARG A 57 -15.91 10.62 6.20
N GLN A 58 -15.86 11.23 7.37
CA GLN A 58 -15.77 10.51 8.64
C GLN A 58 -16.50 11.25 9.76
N VAL A 59 -16.83 10.52 10.83
CA VAL A 59 -17.37 11.10 12.05
C VAL A 59 -16.28 11.90 12.76
N ALA A 60 -16.59 13.14 13.13
CA ALA A 60 -15.67 14.02 13.83
C ALA A 60 -15.18 13.39 15.16
N GLY A 61 -13.87 13.37 15.37
CA GLY A 61 -13.26 12.80 16.58
C GLY A 61 -13.34 11.28 16.71
N CYS A 62 -13.84 10.55 15.72
CA CYS A 62 -13.85 9.09 15.73
C CYS A 62 -12.43 8.54 15.56
N PRO A 63 -11.91 7.73 16.51
CA PRO A 63 -10.52 7.25 16.49
C PRO A 63 -10.25 6.24 15.36
N VAL A 64 -11.29 5.64 14.79
CA VAL A 64 -11.17 4.68 13.68
C VAL A 64 -11.69 5.24 12.35
N ASN A 65 -11.85 6.56 12.21
CA ASN A 65 -12.31 7.23 10.99
C ASN A 65 -13.61 6.64 10.43
N SER A 66 -14.59 6.28 11.28
CA SER A 66 -15.87 5.69 10.85
C SER A 66 -16.58 6.58 9.84
N ALA A 67 -17.08 5.99 8.77
CA ALA A 67 -17.81 6.70 7.71
C ALA A 67 -19.24 7.08 8.12
N ASP A 68 -19.83 6.30 9.00
CA ASP A 68 -21.17 6.44 9.50
C ASP A 68 -21.17 6.45 11.05
N PRO A 69 -22.01 7.27 11.71
CA PRO A 69 -22.20 7.21 13.15
C PRO A 69 -22.61 5.82 13.69
N ALA A 70 -23.24 4.98 12.88
CA ALA A 70 -23.61 3.62 13.25
C ALA A 70 -22.41 2.67 13.34
N ASP A 71 -21.31 3.01 12.67
CA ASP A 71 -20.07 2.20 12.64
C ASP A 71 -19.05 2.62 13.72
N ILE A 72 -19.43 3.53 14.62
CA ILE A 72 -18.57 3.93 15.74
C ILE A 72 -18.45 2.76 16.71
N PRO A 73 -17.21 2.28 17.02
CA PRO A 73 -17.06 1.23 18.01
C PRO A 73 -17.60 1.64 19.39
N ASP A 74 -18.21 0.69 20.12
CA ASP A 74 -18.83 0.95 21.43
C ASP A 74 -17.86 1.53 22.47
N TRP A 75 -16.56 1.18 22.36
CA TRP A 75 -15.51 1.71 23.23
C TRP A 75 -15.09 3.15 22.90
N ALA A 76 -15.44 3.66 21.72
CA ALA A 76 -15.03 5.00 21.29
C ALA A 76 -15.98 6.07 21.84
N GLN A 77 -15.43 6.95 22.67
CA GLN A 77 -16.17 8.07 23.21
C GLN A 77 -16.17 9.22 22.20
N VAL A 78 -17.22 9.33 21.39
CA VAL A 78 -17.40 10.40 20.42
C VAL A 78 -18.53 11.31 20.90
N SER A 79 -18.22 12.58 21.17
CA SER A 79 -19.18 13.55 21.71
C SER A 79 -20.14 14.07 20.64
N GLU A 80 -19.61 14.27 19.43
CA GLU A 80 -20.37 14.82 18.31
C GLU A 80 -20.40 13.80 17.16
N LYS A 81 -21.59 13.53 16.64
CA LYS A 81 -21.76 12.58 15.51
C LYS A 81 -21.82 13.31 14.17
N GLU A 82 -21.20 14.50 14.10
CA GLU A 82 -21.09 15.25 12.86
C GLU A 82 -20.17 14.56 11.87
N LEU A 83 -20.53 14.61 10.59
CA LEU A 83 -19.71 14.10 9.50
C LEU A 83 -18.85 15.23 8.93
N VAL A 84 -17.56 15.03 8.94
CA VAL A 84 -16.56 15.98 8.43
C VAL A 84 -15.74 15.34 7.31
N GLU A 85 -15.25 16.16 6.41
CA GLU A 85 -14.26 15.73 5.40
C GLU A 85 -12.85 15.94 5.94
N ARG A 86 -12.01 14.92 5.81
CA ARG A 86 -10.61 14.94 6.21
C ARG A 86 -9.74 14.35 5.10
N PRO A 87 -8.51 14.85 4.91
CA PRO A 87 -7.56 14.21 4.01
C PRO A 87 -7.39 12.73 4.32
N THR A 88 -7.17 11.91 3.28
CA THR A 88 -6.83 10.50 3.46
C THR A 88 -5.65 10.37 4.41
N PRO A 89 -5.77 9.64 5.54
CA PRO A 89 -4.72 9.56 6.54
C PRO A 89 -3.50 8.80 6.03
N VAL A 90 -2.32 9.33 6.31
CA VAL A 90 -1.04 8.63 6.17
C VAL A 90 -0.42 8.55 7.55
N VAL A 91 -0.28 7.35 8.05
CA VAL A 91 0.27 7.08 9.38
C VAL A 91 1.65 6.47 9.22
N ASP A 92 2.66 7.15 9.76
CA ASP A 92 4.02 6.61 9.79
C ASP A 92 4.16 5.68 10.99
N LEU A 93 4.77 4.53 10.75
CA LEU A 93 5.14 3.58 11.80
C LEU A 93 6.60 3.85 12.22
N PRO A 94 6.85 4.28 13.46
CA PRO A 94 8.21 4.52 13.93
C PRO A 94 9.00 3.21 14.06
N LEU A 95 10.30 3.25 13.78
CA LEU A 95 11.22 2.17 14.15
C LEU A 95 11.23 1.99 15.69
N GLY A 96 11.26 0.75 16.15
CA GLY A 96 11.20 0.44 17.59
C GLY A 96 9.82 0.65 18.23
N VAL A 97 8.75 0.71 17.43
CA VAL A 97 7.37 0.74 17.91
C VAL A 97 7.04 -0.54 18.69
N THR A 98 6.36 -0.41 19.82
CA THR A 98 5.84 -1.55 20.57
C THR A 98 4.50 -2.00 20.01
N GLU A 99 4.17 -3.29 20.18
CA GLU A 99 2.90 -3.86 19.75
C GLU A 99 1.69 -3.08 20.29
N ASP A 100 1.74 -2.65 21.55
CA ASP A 100 0.69 -1.86 22.18
C ASP A 100 0.42 -0.53 21.46
N ARG A 101 1.46 0.14 20.99
CA ARG A 101 1.30 1.38 20.21
C ARG A 101 0.74 1.11 18.82
N VAL A 102 0.96 -0.08 18.28
CA VAL A 102 0.43 -0.49 16.97
C VAL A 102 -1.05 -0.83 17.08
N THR A 103 -1.39 -1.78 17.95
CA THR A 103 -2.73 -2.34 18.08
C THR A 103 -3.65 -1.54 18.99
N GLY A 104 -3.09 -0.85 19.97
CA GLY A 104 -3.78 -0.24 21.09
C GLY A 104 -3.65 -1.08 22.37
N ALA A 105 -3.88 -0.45 23.50
CA ALA A 105 -3.69 -1.04 24.81
C ALA A 105 -4.74 -0.55 25.84
N LEU A 106 -4.62 -1.04 27.07
CA LEU A 106 -5.36 -0.50 28.21
C LEU A 106 -4.86 0.92 28.51
N ASP A 107 -5.77 1.87 28.66
CA ASP A 107 -5.49 3.20 29.18
C ASP A 107 -5.13 3.10 30.66
N ILE A 108 -3.83 3.01 30.96
CA ILE A 108 -3.30 2.82 32.30
C ILE A 108 -3.63 4.04 33.18
N GLU A 109 -3.63 5.24 32.66
CA GLU A 109 -3.93 6.45 33.41
C GLU A 109 -5.38 6.42 33.91
N ARG A 110 -6.33 6.10 33.07
CA ARG A 110 -7.75 5.96 33.46
C ARG A 110 -7.98 4.78 34.38
N ALA A 111 -7.29 3.67 34.17
CA ALA A 111 -7.39 2.51 35.03
C ALA A 111 -6.90 2.83 36.46
N LEU A 112 -5.79 3.57 36.61
CA LEU A 112 -5.22 3.93 37.91
C LEU A 112 -5.97 5.09 38.58
N THR A 113 -6.43 6.09 37.82
CA THR A 113 -7.05 7.29 38.40
C THR A 113 -8.55 7.13 38.67
N ARG A 114 -9.25 6.36 37.81
CA ARG A 114 -10.72 6.23 37.87
C ARG A 114 -11.20 4.79 38.12
N GLY A 115 -10.31 3.82 38.10
CA GLY A 115 -10.68 2.41 38.19
C GLY A 115 -11.48 1.88 37.00
N GLU A 116 -11.44 2.62 35.87
CA GLU A 116 -12.18 2.30 34.64
C GLU A 116 -11.25 1.64 33.61
N LYS A 117 -11.65 0.48 33.08
CA LYS A 117 -10.95 -0.10 31.93
C LYS A 117 -11.38 0.64 30.67
N ALA A 118 -10.46 1.39 30.07
CA ALA A 118 -10.66 2.08 28.81
C ALA A 118 -9.62 1.61 27.80
N PHE A 119 -9.96 1.63 26.53
CA PHE A 119 -9.06 1.27 25.45
C PHE A 119 -8.42 2.54 24.85
N GLU A 120 -7.10 2.55 24.77
CA GLU A 120 -6.33 3.55 24.04
C GLU A 120 -6.04 3.02 22.62
N PRO A 121 -6.63 3.64 21.56
CA PRO A 121 -6.46 3.15 20.19
C PRO A 121 -5.05 3.39 19.67
N GLY A 122 -4.49 2.36 19.00
CA GLY A 122 -3.16 2.40 18.41
C GLY A 122 -3.10 3.02 16.99
N LEU A 123 -1.96 2.84 16.35
CA LEU A 123 -1.70 3.36 15.00
C LEU A 123 -2.63 2.72 13.95
N LEU A 124 -3.02 1.44 14.13
CA LEU A 124 -3.93 0.75 13.21
C LEU A 124 -5.32 1.39 13.17
N ALA A 125 -5.82 1.87 14.30
CA ALA A 125 -7.07 2.62 14.36
C ALA A 125 -6.98 3.92 13.54
N ARG A 126 -5.89 4.66 13.70
CA ARG A 126 -5.62 5.92 12.98
C ARG A 126 -5.42 5.72 11.48
N ALA A 127 -4.82 4.59 11.07
CA ALA A 127 -4.56 4.26 9.67
C ALA A 127 -5.82 3.77 8.94
N ASN A 128 -6.90 3.43 9.65
CA ASN A 128 -8.12 2.92 9.02
C ASN A 128 -8.62 3.88 7.92
N ARG A 129 -8.93 3.32 6.74
CA ARG A 129 -9.33 4.01 5.51
C ARG A 129 -8.27 4.91 4.88
N GLY A 130 -6.98 4.64 5.21
CA GLY A 130 -5.84 5.39 4.72
C GLY A 130 -4.63 4.51 4.42
N TYR A 131 -3.46 5.03 4.70
CA TYR A 131 -2.16 4.38 4.47
C TYR A 131 -1.40 4.21 5.78
N LEU A 132 -0.77 3.05 5.94
CA LEU A 132 0.24 2.81 6.95
C LEU A 132 1.59 2.68 6.25
N TYR A 133 2.49 3.62 6.49
CA TYR A 133 3.82 3.66 5.89
C TYR A 133 4.88 3.22 6.90
N ILE A 134 5.69 2.27 6.49
CA ILE A 134 6.82 1.75 7.27
C ILE A 134 8.09 2.13 6.52
N ASP A 135 8.89 3.00 7.12
CA ASP A 135 10.23 3.25 6.61
C ASP A 135 11.20 2.19 7.15
N GLU A 136 12.00 1.61 6.26
CA GLU A 136 12.97 0.56 6.59
C GLU A 136 12.29 -0.66 7.29
N VAL A 137 11.31 -1.26 6.63
CA VAL A 137 10.54 -2.41 7.16
C VAL A 137 11.42 -3.60 7.55
N ASN A 138 12.60 -3.74 6.93
CA ASN A 138 13.61 -4.74 7.23
C ASN A 138 14.27 -4.57 8.62
N LEU A 139 14.12 -3.41 9.26
CA LEU A 139 14.61 -3.13 10.62
C LEU A 139 13.55 -3.34 11.71
N LEU A 140 12.31 -3.61 11.33
CA LEU A 140 11.26 -3.95 12.30
C LEU A 140 11.40 -5.38 12.79
N GLU A 141 10.92 -5.61 14.01
CA GLU A 141 10.81 -6.96 14.55
C GLU A 141 9.79 -7.78 13.75
N ASP A 142 10.14 -9.01 13.39
CA ASP A 142 9.32 -9.87 12.54
C ASP A 142 7.88 -10.03 13.03
N HIS A 143 7.66 -10.13 14.36
CA HIS A 143 6.31 -10.29 14.91
C HIS A 143 5.45 -9.05 14.68
N ILE A 144 6.04 -7.84 14.64
CA ILE A 144 5.32 -6.60 14.29
C ILE A 144 4.94 -6.61 12.81
N VAL A 145 5.87 -7.02 11.93
CA VAL A 145 5.58 -7.11 10.48
C VAL A 145 4.49 -8.15 10.22
N ASP A 146 4.55 -9.32 10.86
CA ASP A 146 3.53 -10.35 10.76
C ASP A 146 2.14 -9.83 11.18
N LEU A 147 2.06 -9.17 12.33
CA LEU A 147 0.83 -8.58 12.84
C LEU A 147 0.26 -7.55 11.85
N LEU A 148 1.09 -6.67 11.31
CA LEU A 148 0.66 -5.65 10.35
C LEU A 148 0.11 -6.27 9.06
N LEU A 149 0.77 -7.32 8.55
CA LEU A 149 0.33 -8.04 7.36
C LEU A 149 -0.98 -8.79 7.60
N ASP A 150 -1.16 -9.41 8.78
CA ASP A 150 -2.41 -10.07 9.15
C ASP A 150 -3.58 -9.09 9.22
N VAL A 151 -3.37 -7.94 9.86
CA VAL A 151 -4.41 -6.91 9.96
C VAL A 151 -4.69 -6.28 8.59
N ALA A 152 -3.67 -6.00 7.77
CA ALA A 152 -3.86 -5.49 6.42
C ALA A 152 -4.69 -6.44 5.55
N GLN A 153 -4.53 -7.76 5.73
CA GLN A 153 -5.27 -8.78 4.99
C GLN A 153 -6.69 -8.97 5.52
N SER A 154 -6.87 -9.01 6.85
CA SER A 154 -8.20 -9.22 7.48
C SER A 154 -9.06 -7.96 7.48
N GLY A 155 -8.45 -6.79 7.51
CA GLY A 155 -9.12 -5.49 7.65
C GLY A 155 -9.68 -5.24 9.06
N VAL A 156 -9.29 -6.04 10.05
CA VAL A 156 -9.78 -5.96 11.44
C VAL A 156 -8.60 -6.09 12.40
N ASN A 157 -8.52 -5.18 13.35
CA ASN A 157 -7.62 -5.30 14.49
C ASN A 157 -8.39 -5.90 15.68
N ALA A 158 -7.81 -6.93 16.32
CA ALA A 158 -8.35 -7.59 17.49
C ALA A 158 -7.32 -7.56 18.61
N VAL A 159 -7.69 -7.00 19.77
CA VAL A 159 -6.84 -6.90 20.96
C VAL A 159 -7.50 -7.68 22.09
N GLU A 160 -6.86 -8.79 22.47
CA GLU A 160 -7.33 -9.67 23.55
C GLU A 160 -6.23 -9.80 24.61
N ARG A 161 -6.14 -8.84 25.52
CA ARG A 161 -5.14 -8.83 26.59
C ARG A 161 -5.60 -7.99 27.79
N GLU A 162 -5.04 -8.22 28.96
CA GLU A 162 -5.28 -7.46 30.21
C GLU A 162 -6.77 -7.35 30.58
N GLY A 163 -7.58 -8.31 30.11
CA GLY A 163 -9.03 -8.32 30.31
C GLY A 163 -9.79 -7.35 29.43
N LEU A 164 -9.17 -6.87 28.35
CA LEU A 164 -9.81 -6.22 27.23
C LEU A 164 -10.07 -7.26 26.12
N SER A 165 -11.23 -7.16 25.48
CA SER A 165 -11.55 -7.85 24.23
C SER A 165 -12.15 -6.83 23.28
N ILE A 166 -11.31 -6.26 22.44
CA ILE A 166 -11.64 -5.13 21.55
C ILE A 166 -11.44 -5.55 20.11
N ARG A 167 -12.41 -5.24 19.27
CA ARG A 167 -12.29 -5.35 17.82
C ARG A 167 -12.71 -4.05 17.15
N HIS A 168 -11.95 -3.66 16.13
CA HIS A 168 -12.30 -2.48 15.33
C HIS A 168 -11.82 -2.63 13.89
N PRO A 169 -12.45 -1.94 12.93
CA PRO A 169 -11.97 -1.92 11.56
C PRO A 169 -10.58 -1.30 11.48
N ALA A 170 -9.72 -1.90 10.67
CA ALA A 170 -8.38 -1.45 10.37
C ALA A 170 -8.04 -1.77 8.91
N ARG A 171 -8.80 -1.18 8.00
CA ARG A 171 -8.62 -1.32 6.55
C ARG A 171 -7.74 -0.21 6.05
N PHE A 172 -6.51 -0.53 5.70
CA PHE A 172 -5.50 0.42 5.23
C PHE A 172 -4.66 -0.21 4.12
N VAL A 173 -4.02 0.63 3.33
CA VAL A 173 -2.97 0.18 2.41
C VAL A 173 -1.64 0.18 3.17
N LEU A 174 -1.03 -0.99 3.27
CA LEU A 174 0.30 -1.13 3.86
C LEU A 174 1.36 -0.83 2.81
N VAL A 175 2.25 0.10 3.10
CA VAL A 175 3.42 0.38 2.25
C VAL A 175 4.68 0.27 3.10
N GLY A 176 5.49 -0.74 2.81
CA GLY A 176 6.81 -0.90 3.42
C GLY A 176 7.90 -0.42 2.48
N SER A 177 8.82 0.41 2.96
CA SER A 177 10.06 0.67 2.24
C SER A 177 11.21 -0.11 2.88
N GLY A 178 12.20 -0.48 2.08
CA GLY A 178 13.41 -1.15 2.56
C GLY A 178 14.61 -0.83 1.70
N ASN A 179 15.79 -0.98 2.28
CA ASN A 179 17.05 -0.96 1.55
C ASN A 179 17.67 -2.37 1.62
N PRO A 180 17.92 -3.03 0.48
CA PRO A 180 18.55 -4.36 0.46
C PRO A 180 19.89 -4.44 1.19
N GLU A 181 20.64 -3.31 1.25
CA GLU A 181 21.92 -3.23 1.94
C GLU A 181 21.81 -3.33 3.48
N GLU A 182 20.64 -2.98 4.05
CA GLU A 182 20.40 -2.97 5.50
C GLU A 182 19.83 -4.29 6.02
N GLY A 183 19.67 -5.27 5.15
CA GLY A 183 19.15 -6.59 5.45
C GLY A 183 17.95 -6.98 4.59
N GLU A 184 17.67 -8.25 4.57
CA GLU A 184 16.58 -8.83 3.81
C GLU A 184 15.42 -9.21 4.74
N LEU A 185 14.21 -8.99 4.29
CA LEU A 185 13.03 -9.58 4.92
C LEU A 185 13.06 -11.09 4.75
N ARG A 186 12.60 -11.80 5.78
CA ARG A 186 12.43 -13.25 5.68
C ARG A 186 11.48 -13.61 4.53
N PRO A 187 11.75 -14.69 3.80
CA PRO A 187 10.92 -15.10 2.66
C PRO A 187 9.42 -15.23 3.00
N GLN A 188 9.11 -15.68 4.23
CA GLN A 188 7.72 -15.81 4.69
C GLN A 188 7.01 -14.46 4.81
N LEU A 189 7.72 -13.39 5.16
CA LEU A 189 7.18 -12.03 5.24
C LEU A 189 7.05 -11.44 3.83
N LEU A 190 8.06 -11.64 2.98
CA LEU A 190 8.01 -11.21 1.57
C LEU A 190 6.79 -11.76 0.85
N ASP A 191 6.51 -13.06 0.99
CA ASP A 191 5.35 -13.71 0.34
C ASP A 191 4.01 -13.10 0.78
N ARG A 192 3.93 -12.48 1.95
CA ARG A 192 2.69 -11.89 2.47
C ARG A 192 2.38 -10.50 1.91
N PHE A 193 3.39 -9.76 1.43
CA PHE A 193 3.13 -8.54 0.67
C PHE A 193 2.47 -8.87 -0.67
N GLY A 194 1.52 -8.05 -1.07
CA GLY A 194 0.83 -8.21 -2.34
C GLY A 194 1.74 -7.93 -3.52
N LEU A 195 2.27 -6.73 -3.57
CA LEU A 195 3.14 -6.25 -4.65
C LEU A 195 4.52 -5.90 -4.09
N SER A 196 5.54 -6.05 -4.94
CA SER A 196 6.89 -5.58 -4.65
C SER A 196 7.48 -4.88 -5.86
N VAL A 197 8.20 -3.79 -5.61
CA VAL A 197 8.89 -3.03 -6.64
C VAL A 197 10.32 -2.72 -6.21
N GLU A 198 11.22 -2.73 -7.16
CA GLU A 198 12.59 -2.27 -6.98
C GLU A 198 12.73 -0.86 -7.56
N VAL A 199 13.26 0.05 -6.75
CA VAL A 199 13.41 1.46 -7.06
C VAL A 199 14.87 1.82 -7.02
N ALA A 200 15.42 2.22 -8.16
CA ALA A 200 16.79 2.70 -8.26
C ALA A 200 16.84 4.20 -8.58
N SER A 201 17.93 4.83 -8.20
CA SER A 201 18.21 6.19 -8.66
C SER A 201 18.36 6.20 -10.19
N PRO A 202 17.76 7.16 -10.90
CA PRO A 202 17.93 7.25 -12.35
C PRO A 202 19.40 7.26 -12.74
N THR A 203 19.79 6.43 -13.71
CA THR A 203 21.14 6.44 -14.30
C THR A 203 21.24 7.41 -15.47
N ASP A 204 20.11 7.72 -16.09
CA ASP A 204 19.98 8.70 -17.15
C ASP A 204 20.17 10.13 -16.59
N ILE A 205 21.08 10.90 -17.21
CA ILE A 205 21.44 12.23 -16.74
C ILE A 205 20.27 13.21 -16.91
N ASP A 206 19.52 13.12 -18.01
CA ASP A 206 18.40 14.02 -18.27
C ASP A 206 17.26 13.79 -17.27
N GLN A 207 16.97 12.53 -16.91
CA GLN A 207 16.03 12.22 -15.84
C GLN A 207 16.51 12.77 -14.49
N ARG A 208 17.78 12.66 -14.15
CA ARG A 208 18.35 13.26 -12.92
C ARG A 208 18.20 14.77 -12.87
N ILE A 209 18.52 15.42 -13.97
CA ILE A 209 18.33 16.88 -14.10
C ILE A 209 16.86 17.24 -13.90
N GLU A 210 15.95 16.48 -14.49
CA GLU A 210 14.52 16.74 -14.36
C GLU A 210 14.01 16.54 -12.91
N VAL A 211 14.51 15.53 -12.19
CA VAL A 211 14.22 15.35 -10.75
C VAL A 211 14.62 16.59 -9.96
N VAL A 212 15.87 17.08 -10.16
CA VAL A 212 16.38 18.25 -9.46
C VAL A 212 15.59 19.52 -9.84
N ARG A 213 15.33 19.71 -11.14
CA ARG A 213 14.57 20.87 -11.65
C ARG A 213 13.16 20.93 -11.05
N ARG A 214 12.43 19.81 -11.03
CA ARG A 214 11.08 19.77 -10.44
C ARG A 214 11.09 19.99 -8.94
N ARG A 215 12.10 19.49 -8.25
CA ARG A 215 12.24 19.70 -6.82
C ARG A 215 12.54 21.15 -6.49
N ASP A 216 13.49 21.76 -7.20
CA ASP A 216 13.85 23.17 -7.05
C ASP A 216 12.65 24.09 -7.36
N ALA A 217 11.92 23.82 -8.44
CA ALA A 217 10.71 24.58 -8.80
C ALA A 217 9.63 24.48 -7.72
N PHE A 218 9.41 23.29 -7.15
CA PHE A 218 8.47 23.08 -6.06
C PHE A 218 8.86 23.84 -4.79
N GLU A 219 10.14 23.89 -4.45
CA GLU A 219 10.64 24.61 -3.28
C GLU A 219 10.64 26.14 -3.49
N SER A 220 10.88 26.60 -4.70
CA SER A 220 10.92 28.02 -5.05
C SER A 220 9.53 28.67 -5.13
N ASP A 221 8.57 27.99 -5.75
CA ASP A 221 7.17 28.45 -5.87
C ASP A 221 6.21 27.28 -5.83
N THR A 222 5.89 26.84 -4.63
CA THR A 222 5.01 25.70 -4.38
C THR A 222 3.61 25.89 -4.98
N GLU A 223 3.06 27.11 -4.92
CA GLU A 223 1.69 27.38 -5.37
C GLU A 223 1.57 27.24 -6.89
N SER A 224 2.45 27.91 -7.64
CA SER A 224 2.47 27.81 -9.10
C SER A 224 2.80 26.39 -9.56
N PHE A 225 3.70 25.68 -8.87
CA PHE A 225 4.04 24.31 -9.20
C PHE A 225 2.84 23.36 -9.01
N LEU A 226 2.11 23.49 -7.91
CA LEU A 226 0.89 22.69 -7.68
C LEU A 226 -0.18 22.99 -8.74
N ALA A 227 -0.41 24.27 -9.05
CA ALA A 227 -1.38 24.66 -10.07
C ALA A 227 -1.04 24.06 -11.44
N TYR A 228 0.25 23.99 -11.80
CA TYR A 228 0.69 23.39 -13.06
C TYR A 228 0.35 21.90 -13.17
N TRP A 229 0.55 21.15 -12.09
CA TRP A 229 0.32 19.69 -12.08
C TRP A 229 -1.11 19.27 -11.72
N GLN A 230 -1.96 20.20 -11.30
CA GLN A 230 -3.31 19.94 -10.80
C GLN A 230 -4.18 19.13 -11.77
N ALA A 231 -4.12 19.46 -13.07
CA ALA A 231 -4.96 18.79 -14.06
C ALA A 231 -4.56 17.33 -14.26
N GLU A 232 -3.26 17.02 -14.22
CA GLU A 232 -2.76 15.65 -14.39
C GLU A 232 -3.03 14.82 -13.13
N ASP A 233 -2.83 15.39 -11.95
CA ASP A 233 -3.20 14.76 -10.68
C ASP A 233 -4.71 14.48 -10.62
N ALA A 234 -5.55 15.42 -11.08
CA ALA A 234 -6.99 15.21 -11.15
C ALA A 234 -7.36 14.04 -12.08
N ARG A 235 -6.69 13.93 -13.23
CA ARG A 235 -6.90 12.82 -14.18
C ARG A 235 -6.59 11.46 -13.55
N ILE A 236 -5.45 11.35 -12.84
CA ILE A 236 -5.07 10.11 -12.13
C ILE A 236 -6.09 9.79 -11.02
N ARG A 237 -6.47 10.78 -10.23
CA ARG A 237 -7.48 10.62 -9.17
C ARG A 237 -8.80 10.10 -9.73
N ASP A 238 -9.30 10.74 -10.79
CA ASP A 238 -10.60 10.42 -11.37
C ASP A 238 -10.57 9.00 -12.00
N ALA A 239 -9.44 8.60 -12.61
CA ALA A 239 -9.22 7.24 -13.09
C ALA A 239 -9.23 6.21 -11.93
N ILE A 240 -8.58 6.50 -10.80
CA ILE A 240 -8.62 5.63 -9.62
C ILE A 240 -10.05 5.47 -9.09
N LEU A 241 -10.82 6.57 -9.03
CA LEU A 241 -12.20 6.52 -8.55
C LEU A 241 -13.11 5.72 -9.48
N ALA A 242 -12.98 5.91 -10.79
CA ALA A 242 -13.70 5.14 -11.79
C ALA A 242 -13.34 3.65 -11.69
N ALA A 243 -12.06 3.33 -11.56
CA ALA A 243 -11.57 1.97 -11.41
C ALA A 243 -12.12 1.27 -10.15
N ARG A 244 -12.19 1.97 -9.01
CA ARG A 244 -12.82 1.42 -7.77
C ARG A 244 -14.27 1.01 -7.98
N GLN A 245 -15.02 1.77 -8.78
CA GLN A 245 -16.42 1.46 -9.10
C GLN A 245 -16.52 0.27 -10.06
N ALA A 246 -15.66 0.23 -11.08
CA ALA A 246 -15.67 -0.80 -12.11
C ALA A 246 -15.06 -2.14 -11.65
N LEU A 247 -14.23 -2.14 -10.60
CA LEU A 247 -13.44 -3.30 -10.17
C LEU A 247 -14.24 -4.59 -9.98
N ARG A 248 -15.45 -4.48 -9.42
CA ARG A 248 -16.31 -5.65 -9.16
C ARG A 248 -16.87 -6.26 -10.44
N ASP A 249 -17.05 -5.45 -11.47
CA ASP A 249 -17.61 -5.85 -12.75
C ASP A 249 -16.53 -6.25 -13.77
N THR A 250 -15.25 -5.96 -13.48
CA THR A 250 -14.10 -6.35 -14.32
C THR A 250 -13.91 -7.85 -14.27
N LYS A 251 -14.14 -8.52 -15.40
CA LYS A 251 -14.16 -9.99 -15.49
C LYS A 251 -12.81 -10.56 -15.89
N ALA A 252 -12.53 -11.77 -15.42
CA ALA A 252 -11.45 -12.62 -15.92
C ALA A 252 -12.05 -13.92 -16.44
N THR A 253 -11.57 -14.40 -17.58
CA THR A 253 -12.01 -15.67 -18.17
C THR A 253 -11.28 -16.84 -17.52
N ASP A 254 -11.81 -18.07 -17.71
CA ASP A 254 -11.15 -19.29 -17.23
C ASP A 254 -9.79 -19.51 -17.89
N ASP A 255 -9.58 -19.05 -19.13
CA ASP A 255 -8.28 -19.10 -19.79
C ASP A 255 -7.26 -18.22 -19.09
N LEU A 256 -7.63 -17.02 -18.64
CA LEU A 256 -6.75 -16.16 -17.86
C LEU A 256 -6.45 -16.74 -16.47
N LEU A 257 -7.40 -17.44 -15.86
CA LEU A 257 -7.12 -18.17 -14.61
C LEU A 257 -6.10 -19.30 -14.85
N ARG A 258 -6.20 -19.98 -15.97
CA ARG A 258 -5.21 -20.99 -16.39
C ARG A 258 -3.85 -20.36 -16.65
N ASP A 259 -3.80 -19.22 -17.34
CA ASP A 259 -2.55 -18.47 -17.58
C ASP A 259 -1.88 -18.05 -16.25
N CYS A 260 -2.66 -17.56 -15.25
CA CYS A 260 -2.13 -17.25 -13.90
C CYS A 260 -1.53 -18.49 -13.23
N ALA A 261 -2.23 -19.62 -13.27
CA ALA A 261 -1.73 -20.88 -12.68
C ALA A 261 -0.47 -21.39 -13.40
N GLN A 262 -0.43 -21.30 -14.73
CA GLN A 262 0.74 -21.71 -15.52
C GLN A 262 1.97 -20.84 -15.19
N LEU A 263 1.79 -19.53 -15.06
CA LEU A 263 2.86 -18.62 -14.64
C LEU A 263 3.40 -18.99 -13.25
N ALA A 264 2.52 -19.22 -12.29
CA ALA A 264 2.91 -19.59 -10.93
C ALA A 264 3.68 -20.92 -10.90
N VAL A 265 3.22 -21.93 -11.64
CA VAL A 265 3.89 -23.23 -11.76
C VAL A 265 5.25 -23.08 -12.45
N ALA A 266 5.32 -22.34 -13.57
CA ALA A 266 6.57 -22.12 -14.30
C ALA A 266 7.64 -21.41 -13.46
N LEU A 267 7.19 -20.53 -12.56
CA LEU A 267 8.06 -19.78 -11.65
C LEU A 267 8.36 -20.52 -10.34
N GLY A 268 7.64 -21.61 -10.04
CA GLY A 268 7.82 -22.37 -8.81
C GLY A 268 7.41 -21.60 -7.55
N THR A 269 6.35 -20.79 -7.64
CA THR A 269 5.83 -20.08 -6.47
C THR A 269 5.14 -21.04 -5.49
N ASP A 270 5.30 -20.80 -4.20
CA ASP A 270 4.67 -21.64 -3.16
C ASP A 270 3.20 -21.19 -2.90
N GLY A 271 2.29 -22.15 -2.83
CA GLY A 271 0.87 -21.89 -2.52
C GLY A 271 0.12 -21.19 -3.66
N LEU A 272 -1.08 -20.64 -3.33
CA LEU A 272 -1.99 -20.00 -4.31
C LEU A 272 -2.02 -18.46 -4.17
N ARG A 273 -1.20 -17.89 -3.30
CA ARG A 273 -1.21 -16.44 -3.05
C ARG A 273 -0.69 -15.65 -4.25
N GLY A 274 0.29 -16.21 -4.97
CA GLY A 274 0.84 -15.61 -6.19
C GLY A 274 -0.22 -15.41 -7.26
N GLU A 275 -0.97 -16.44 -7.60
CA GLU A 275 -2.03 -16.43 -8.61
C GLU A 275 -3.17 -15.47 -8.23
N LEU A 276 -3.59 -15.50 -6.95
CA LEU A 276 -4.64 -14.62 -6.46
C LEU A 276 -4.24 -13.16 -6.51
N THR A 277 -3.00 -12.85 -6.15
CA THR A 277 -2.47 -11.49 -6.21
C THR A 277 -2.31 -11.03 -7.65
N LEU A 278 -1.76 -11.87 -8.52
CA LEU A 278 -1.61 -11.59 -9.95
C LEU A 278 -2.96 -11.25 -10.59
N LEU A 279 -3.98 -12.08 -10.34
CA LEU A 279 -5.33 -11.87 -10.85
C LEU A 279 -5.95 -10.56 -10.33
N LYS A 280 -5.84 -10.28 -9.02
CA LYS A 280 -6.35 -9.05 -8.43
C LYS A 280 -5.66 -7.81 -9.00
N ALA A 281 -4.33 -7.85 -9.13
CA ALA A 281 -3.56 -6.75 -9.72
C ALA A 281 -3.94 -6.51 -11.18
N ALA A 282 -4.11 -7.57 -11.97
CA ALA A 282 -4.53 -7.46 -13.36
C ALA A 282 -5.96 -6.90 -13.50
N ARG A 283 -6.89 -7.29 -12.61
CA ARG A 283 -8.24 -6.69 -12.56
C ARG A 283 -8.19 -5.20 -12.20
N ALA A 284 -7.37 -4.83 -11.23
CA ALA A 284 -7.21 -3.43 -10.84
C ALA A 284 -6.62 -2.60 -11.98
N LEU A 285 -5.66 -3.17 -12.74
CA LEU A 285 -5.06 -2.51 -13.89
C LEU A 285 -6.08 -2.35 -15.03
N ALA A 286 -6.81 -3.41 -15.41
CA ALA A 286 -7.84 -3.34 -16.44
C ALA A 286 -8.93 -2.31 -16.08
N ALA A 287 -9.37 -2.30 -14.82
CA ALA A 287 -10.31 -1.30 -14.34
C ALA A 287 -9.74 0.13 -14.41
N TYR A 288 -8.45 0.32 -14.12
CA TYR A 288 -7.77 1.62 -14.22
C TYR A 288 -7.70 2.14 -15.66
N GLU A 289 -7.52 1.24 -16.61
CA GLU A 289 -7.48 1.55 -18.04
C GLU A 289 -8.89 1.66 -18.68
N GLY A 290 -9.93 1.44 -17.86
CA GLY A 290 -11.34 1.54 -18.31
C GLY A 290 -11.80 0.29 -19.09
N GLU A 291 -11.09 -0.82 -18.97
CA GLU A 291 -11.43 -2.07 -19.63
C GLU A 291 -12.32 -2.95 -18.72
N GLY A 292 -13.41 -3.46 -19.30
CA GLY A 292 -14.36 -4.31 -18.58
C GLY A 292 -13.91 -5.75 -18.36
N ALA A 293 -12.76 -6.14 -18.94
CA ALA A 293 -12.22 -7.49 -18.86
C ALA A 293 -10.68 -7.46 -18.79
N VAL A 294 -10.12 -8.42 -18.06
CA VAL A 294 -8.68 -8.62 -17.99
C VAL A 294 -8.17 -9.22 -19.30
N SER A 295 -7.01 -8.78 -19.77
CA SER A 295 -6.28 -9.35 -20.91
C SER A 295 -4.95 -9.97 -20.47
N ARG A 296 -4.31 -10.74 -21.37
CA ARG A 296 -2.94 -11.25 -21.18
C ARG A 296 -1.92 -10.13 -21.01
N GLU A 297 -2.14 -8.99 -21.66
CA GLU A 297 -1.28 -7.82 -21.52
C GLU A 297 -1.31 -7.28 -20.08
N HIS A 298 -2.49 -7.20 -19.45
CA HIS A 298 -2.60 -6.83 -18.03
C HIS A 298 -1.82 -7.80 -17.14
N LEU A 299 -1.94 -9.13 -17.37
CA LEU A 299 -1.16 -10.12 -16.63
C LEU A 299 0.35 -9.91 -16.81
N ALA A 300 0.80 -9.73 -18.05
CA ALA A 300 2.21 -9.52 -18.35
C ALA A 300 2.80 -8.31 -17.62
N ARG A 301 2.06 -7.20 -17.58
CA ARG A 301 2.50 -5.95 -16.96
C ARG A 301 2.55 -6.02 -15.43
N VAL A 302 1.65 -6.76 -14.80
CA VAL A 302 1.63 -6.84 -13.32
C VAL A 302 2.38 -8.05 -12.78
N ALA A 303 2.74 -9.03 -13.61
CA ALA A 303 3.45 -10.23 -13.17
C ALA A 303 4.79 -9.93 -12.45
N PRO A 304 5.64 -9.00 -12.90
CA PRO A 304 6.85 -8.63 -12.16
C PRO A 304 6.54 -8.12 -10.77
N LEU A 305 5.52 -7.26 -10.62
CA LEU A 305 5.13 -6.66 -9.35
C LEU A 305 4.56 -7.69 -8.37
N ALA A 306 3.79 -8.67 -8.89
CA ALA A 306 3.11 -9.66 -8.07
C ALA A 306 3.95 -10.89 -7.74
N LEU A 307 4.89 -11.28 -8.58
CA LEU A 307 5.55 -12.59 -8.51
C LEU A 307 7.05 -12.54 -8.21
N ALA A 308 7.78 -11.47 -8.57
CA ALA A 308 9.25 -11.46 -8.48
C ALA A 308 9.77 -11.71 -7.04
N HIS A 309 9.13 -11.14 -6.04
CA HIS A 309 9.50 -11.28 -4.62
C HIS A 309 9.13 -12.63 -4.00
N ARG A 310 8.32 -13.44 -4.69
CA ARG A 310 7.87 -14.79 -4.26
C ARG A 310 8.78 -15.90 -4.77
N LEU A 311 9.70 -15.56 -5.68
CA LEU A 311 10.62 -16.53 -6.23
C LEU A 311 11.70 -16.90 -5.23
N ARG A 312 11.98 -18.19 -5.12
CA ARG A 312 13.17 -18.62 -4.39
C ARG A 312 14.41 -18.11 -5.13
N ARG A 313 15.29 -17.42 -4.39
CA ARG A 313 16.60 -17.04 -4.94
C ARG A 313 17.38 -18.29 -5.24
N ASP A 314 17.80 -18.42 -6.47
CA ASP A 314 18.82 -19.40 -6.87
C ASP A 314 20.17 -18.66 -6.86
N PRO A 315 21.10 -19.03 -5.95
CA PRO A 315 22.42 -18.40 -5.90
C PRO A 315 23.25 -18.55 -7.19
N LEU A 316 22.84 -19.48 -8.06
CA LEU A 316 23.52 -19.75 -9.35
C LEU A 316 22.84 -19.00 -10.52
N ASP A 317 21.72 -18.32 -10.30
CA ASP A 317 21.01 -17.59 -11.35
C ASP A 317 21.49 -16.14 -11.44
N GLU A 318 22.39 -15.89 -12.40
CA GLU A 318 22.93 -14.55 -12.68
C GLU A 318 21.87 -13.57 -13.24
N ALA A 319 20.71 -14.07 -13.71
CA ALA A 319 19.71 -13.26 -14.41
C ALA A 319 18.78 -12.46 -13.50
N GLY A 320 18.74 -12.75 -12.20
CA GLY A 320 17.85 -12.10 -11.24
C GLY A 320 16.36 -12.49 -11.39
N THR A 321 15.57 -12.24 -10.33
CA THR A 321 14.15 -12.65 -10.27
C THR A 321 13.28 -11.97 -11.31
N GLY A 322 13.52 -10.70 -11.62
CA GLY A 322 12.77 -9.97 -12.67
C GLY A 322 12.93 -10.56 -14.07
N ALA A 323 14.15 -10.94 -14.44
CA ALA A 323 14.40 -11.57 -15.75
C ALA A 323 13.75 -12.97 -15.85
N ARG A 324 13.67 -13.73 -14.75
CA ARG A 324 12.96 -15.01 -14.69
C ARG A 324 11.47 -14.81 -14.94
N VAL A 325 10.86 -13.83 -14.29
CA VAL A 325 9.43 -13.49 -14.49
C VAL A 325 9.20 -13.07 -15.94
N ALA A 326 10.03 -12.19 -16.50
CA ALA A 326 9.89 -11.74 -17.88
C ALA A 326 9.96 -12.90 -18.89
N ARG A 327 10.87 -13.87 -18.67
CA ARG A 327 10.98 -15.07 -19.50
C ARG A 327 9.73 -15.95 -19.38
N ALA A 328 9.27 -16.24 -18.18
CA ALA A 328 8.05 -17.03 -17.96
C ALA A 328 6.82 -16.38 -18.59
N VAL A 329 6.69 -15.04 -18.49
CA VAL A 329 5.64 -14.28 -19.16
C VAL A 329 5.70 -14.46 -20.68
N ALA A 330 6.90 -14.35 -21.27
CA ALA A 330 7.06 -14.56 -22.72
C ALA A 330 6.70 -15.99 -23.15
N ASP A 331 7.06 -17.00 -22.34
CA ASP A 331 6.81 -18.42 -22.66
C ASP A 331 5.34 -18.83 -22.50
N VAL A 332 4.63 -18.23 -21.51
CA VAL A 332 3.26 -18.65 -21.14
C VAL A 332 2.18 -17.81 -21.83
N LEU A 333 2.41 -16.50 -22.01
CA LEU A 333 1.38 -15.57 -22.50
C LEU A 333 1.45 -15.24 -24.00
N GLN A 334 2.39 -15.87 -24.72
CA GLN A 334 2.50 -15.72 -26.19
C GLN A 334 1.41 -16.42 -26.96
#